data_11ce31ff3f2d0527477984ab7f09eed6
#
_entry.id   11ce31ff3f2d0527477984ab7f09eed6
#
_cell.length_a   1.000
_cell.length_b   1.000
_cell.length_c   1.000
_cell.angle_alpha   90.00
_cell.angle_beta   90.00
_cell.angle_gamma   90.00
#
_symmetry.space_group_name_H-M   'P 1'
#
loop_
_entity.id
_entity.type
_entity.pdbx_description
1 polymer ?
#
loop_
_entity_poly.entity_id
_entity_poly.type
_entity_poly.pdbx_seq_one_letter_code
_entity_poly.pdbx_strand_id
1 'polypeptide(L)'
;MIVVLAVAGFGSTFAWRSVEPLVGVLARDLHAEVHTVALLSTAFALPYALIQPILGPVGDAVGKERVITACLGVLAAALVGCALAADITLLFGLRMIAGAAAGGVIPLALALMGDRIPMARRQVAIGRFLVAVIVGQLAGSTFAGLIEGQIGWHGVFGVNAAVGALGCAATIVGFQHDAGAPPRRPDLRQAVGRYRAILATPRARVLFSAVFVEAIAIFGVFPYLAPLIEARGEGSPREAGLVLAGFAVGGLLYSALVGVLVRSLGMARMLVVGGTICAAALLVVGLAGRWQVDGAALVAMGLGFYMLHNTFQVQVTEVAPTARASAVALHAFSFFCGQALGVAILGTALRSLGQFAALAACAAAIFGLGIATSVLLTRPAEEA
;
A
#
# COMPACT_ATOMS: atom_id res chain seq x y z
N MET A 1 7.96 23.35 1.13
CA MET A 1 7.79 22.23 0.19
C MET A 1 7.80 20.86 0.88
N ILE A 2 8.88 20.40 1.55
CA ILE A 2 8.93 19.04 2.13
C ILE A 2 7.79 18.81 3.14
N VAL A 3 7.51 19.75 4.04
CA VAL A 3 6.41 19.64 5.01
C VAL A 3 5.06 19.56 4.31
N VAL A 4 4.84 20.38 3.28
CA VAL A 4 3.59 20.36 2.47
C VAL A 4 3.39 19.00 1.82
N LEU A 5 4.42 18.45 1.19
CA LEU A 5 4.37 17.12 0.59
C LEU A 5 4.19 16.02 1.65
N ALA A 6 4.81 16.15 2.82
CA ALA A 6 4.65 15.19 3.92
C ALA A 6 3.20 15.17 4.44
N VAL A 7 2.55 16.33 4.60
CA VAL A 7 1.12 16.43 4.97
C VAL A 7 0.23 15.84 3.86
N ALA A 8 0.55 16.12 2.59
CA ALA A 8 -0.15 15.55 1.45
C ALA A 8 -0.05 14.02 1.40
N GLY A 9 1.16 13.47 1.56
CA GLY A 9 1.41 12.04 1.61
C GLY A 9 0.73 11.35 2.79
N PHE A 10 0.81 11.94 3.98
CA PHE A 10 0.10 11.48 5.17
C PHE A 10 -1.41 11.40 4.92
N GLY A 11 -2.03 12.49 4.43
CA GLY A 11 -3.48 12.55 4.19
C GLY A 11 -3.95 11.51 3.15
N SER A 12 -3.17 11.31 2.09
CA SER A 12 -3.48 10.30 1.07
C SER A 12 -3.45 8.88 1.64
N THR A 13 -2.47 8.56 2.47
CA THR A 13 -2.28 7.20 2.99
C THR A 13 -3.12 6.90 4.23
N PHE A 14 -3.49 7.91 5.00
CA PHE A 14 -4.38 7.79 6.15
C PHE A 14 -5.75 7.20 5.75
N ALA A 15 -6.31 7.65 4.65
CA ALA A 15 -7.61 7.17 4.14
C ALA A 15 -7.56 5.75 3.56
N TRP A 16 -6.38 5.27 3.19
CA TRP A 16 -6.25 3.99 2.48
C TRP A 16 -6.66 2.80 3.33
N ARG A 17 -6.06 2.66 4.51
CA ARG A 17 -6.19 1.48 5.39
C ARG A 17 -7.33 1.55 6.41
N SER A 18 -8.10 2.62 6.39
CA SER A 18 -9.17 2.85 7.37
C SER A 18 -10.34 1.87 7.29
N VAL A 19 -10.56 1.21 6.14
CA VAL A 19 -11.66 0.24 5.96
C VAL A 19 -11.37 -1.10 6.63
N GLU A 20 -10.10 -1.51 6.71
CA GLU A 20 -9.71 -2.86 7.15
C GLU A 20 -10.26 -3.25 8.53
N PRO A 21 -10.16 -2.41 9.58
CA PRO A 21 -10.75 -2.75 10.88
C PRO A 21 -12.28 -2.63 10.89
N LEU A 22 -12.89 -1.98 9.91
CA LEU A 22 -14.33 -1.70 9.84
C LEU A 22 -15.13 -2.75 9.09
N VAL A 23 -14.49 -3.74 8.46
CA VAL A 23 -15.16 -4.69 7.56
C VAL A 23 -16.33 -5.40 8.25
N GLY A 24 -16.17 -5.86 9.49
CA GLY A 24 -17.25 -6.52 10.24
C GLY A 24 -18.41 -5.58 10.55
N VAL A 25 -18.14 -4.34 10.95
CA VAL A 25 -19.18 -3.34 11.24
C VAL A 25 -19.94 -2.97 9.97
N LEU A 26 -19.24 -2.64 8.90
CA LEU A 26 -19.84 -2.31 7.61
C LEU A 26 -20.70 -3.46 7.07
N ALA A 27 -20.28 -4.71 7.27
CA ALA A 27 -21.05 -5.88 6.84
C ALA A 27 -22.39 -5.97 7.58
N ARG A 28 -22.40 -5.71 8.88
CA ARG A 28 -23.62 -5.67 9.69
C ARG A 28 -24.53 -4.50 9.32
N ASP A 29 -24.00 -3.30 9.29
CA ASP A 29 -24.77 -2.07 9.08
C ASP A 29 -25.36 -1.96 7.67
N LEU A 30 -24.60 -2.42 6.65
CA LEU A 30 -25.01 -2.38 5.25
C LEU A 30 -25.68 -3.68 4.79
N HIS A 31 -25.95 -4.62 5.71
CA HIS A 31 -26.55 -5.93 5.42
C HIS A 31 -25.88 -6.67 4.25
N ALA A 32 -24.54 -6.61 4.20
CA ALA A 32 -23.73 -7.17 3.14
C ALA A 32 -22.83 -8.31 3.64
N GLU A 33 -22.44 -9.20 2.73
CA GLU A 33 -21.48 -10.25 3.07
C GLU A 33 -20.08 -9.64 3.40
N VAL A 34 -19.41 -10.21 4.39
CA VAL A 34 -18.05 -9.82 4.78
C VAL A 34 -17.09 -9.77 3.59
N HIS A 35 -17.19 -10.76 2.68
CA HIS A 35 -16.37 -10.78 1.48
C HIS A 35 -16.65 -9.57 0.57
N THR A 36 -17.91 -9.23 0.35
CA THR A 36 -18.29 -8.06 -0.44
C THR A 36 -17.73 -6.79 0.18
N VAL A 37 -17.87 -6.61 1.49
CA VAL A 37 -17.32 -5.43 2.18
C VAL A 37 -15.78 -5.40 2.12
N ALA A 38 -15.11 -6.53 2.27
CA ALA A 38 -13.65 -6.61 2.15
C ALA A 38 -13.15 -6.13 0.77
N LEU A 39 -13.94 -6.33 -0.30
CA LEU A 39 -13.64 -5.81 -1.64
C LEU A 39 -13.65 -4.27 -1.74
N LEU A 40 -14.10 -3.53 -0.72
CA LEU A 40 -13.90 -2.06 -0.65
C LEU A 40 -12.40 -1.69 -0.60
N SER A 41 -11.56 -2.57 -0.09
CA SER A 41 -10.09 -2.41 -0.17
C SER A 41 -9.59 -2.60 -1.60
N THR A 42 -10.16 -3.56 -2.34
CA THR A 42 -9.91 -3.74 -3.80
C THR A 42 -10.41 -2.52 -4.59
N ALA A 43 -11.61 -2.02 -4.27
CA ALA A 43 -12.20 -0.85 -4.92
C ALA A 43 -11.32 0.41 -4.78
N PHE A 44 -10.52 0.49 -3.74
CA PHE A 44 -9.52 1.55 -3.60
C PHE A 44 -8.19 1.19 -4.29
N ALA A 45 -7.64 0.00 -4.03
CA ALA A 45 -6.29 -0.37 -4.46
C ALA A 45 -6.16 -0.54 -5.97
N LEU A 46 -7.19 -1.07 -6.65
CA LEU A 46 -7.15 -1.29 -8.09
C LEU A 46 -7.11 0.02 -8.90
N PRO A 47 -8.04 0.99 -8.70
CA PRO A 47 -7.93 2.29 -9.37
C PRO A 47 -6.68 3.07 -8.98
N TYR A 48 -6.22 2.95 -7.72
CA TYR A 48 -4.93 3.49 -7.27
C TYR A 48 -3.76 2.97 -8.13
N ALA A 49 -3.73 1.65 -8.42
CA ALA A 49 -2.71 1.06 -9.29
C ALA A 49 -2.83 1.57 -10.72
N LEU A 50 -4.04 1.47 -11.30
CA LEU A 50 -4.29 1.75 -12.71
C LEU A 50 -3.98 3.20 -13.11
N ILE A 51 -4.16 4.15 -12.19
CA ILE A 51 -3.94 5.57 -12.46
C ILE A 51 -2.46 5.97 -12.45
N GLN A 52 -1.60 5.23 -11.73
CA GLN A 52 -0.19 5.62 -11.54
C GLN A 52 0.61 5.78 -12.85
N PRO A 53 0.54 4.84 -13.81
CA PRO A 53 1.23 5.00 -15.10
C PRO A 53 0.75 6.20 -15.91
N ILE A 54 -0.47 6.68 -15.65
CA ILE A 54 -1.10 7.79 -16.36
C ILE A 54 -0.72 9.14 -15.72
N LEU A 55 -0.74 9.20 -14.39
CA LEU A 55 -0.54 10.46 -13.66
C LEU A 55 0.91 10.98 -13.73
N GLY A 56 1.90 10.13 -13.96
CA GLY A 56 3.26 10.58 -14.21
C GLY A 56 3.35 11.54 -15.40
N PRO A 57 3.02 11.09 -16.62
CA PRO A 57 2.98 11.95 -17.81
C PRO A 57 2.04 13.18 -17.70
N VAL A 58 0.90 13.03 -17.02
CA VAL A 58 -0.03 14.13 -16.75
C VAL A 58 0.61 15.19 -15.85
N GLY A 59 1.29 14.75 -14.78
CA GLY A 59 2.01 15.63 -13.86
C GLY A 59 3.14 16.40 -14.54
N ASP A 60 3.86 15.75 -15.46
CA ASP A 60 4.91 16.41 -16.26
C ASP A 60 4.33 17.43 -17.24
N ALA A 61 3.12 17.24 -17.73
CA ALA A 61 2.46 18.10 -18.70
C ALA A 61 1.69 19.27 -18.07
N VAL A 62 1.00 19.05 -16.96
CA VAL A 62 0.09 20.03 -16.33
C VAL A 62 0.76 20.75 -15.15
N GLY A 63 1.77 20.12 -14.55
CA GLY A 63 2.46 20.54 -13.34
C GLY A 63 2.11 19.62 -12.16
N LYS A 64 3.14 19.05 -11.55
CA LYS A 64 3.02 18.04 -10.49
C LYS A 64 2.24 18.59 -9.29
N GLU A 65 2.49 19.84 -8.92
CA GLU A 65 1.82 20.53 -7.81
C GLU A 65 0.31 20.62 -8.00
N ARG A 66 -0.10 21.04 -9.21
CA ARG A 66 -1.52 21.17 -9.57
C ARG A 66 -2.23 19.83 -9.54
N VAL A 67 -1.58 18.79 -10.07
CA VAL A 67 -2.15 17.43 -10.08
C VAL A 67 -2.24 16.86 -8.67
N ILE A 68 -1.22 17.02 -7.81
CA ILE A 68 -1.26 16.61 -6.40
C ILE A 68 -2.43 17.30 -5.68
N THR A 69 -2.58 18.62 -5.84
CA THR A 69 -3.66 19.39 -5.21
C THR A 69 -5.04 18.92 -5.69
N ALA A 70 -5.22 18.73 -7.00
CA ALA A 70 -6.46 18.22 -7.56
C ALA A 70 -6.79 16.80 -7.06
N CYS A 71 -5.79 15.92 -7.00
CA CYS A 71 -5.92 14.57 -6.44
C CYS A 71 -6.40 14.60 -4.99
N LEU A 72 -5.81 15.44 -4.14
CA LEU A 72 -6.21 15.56 -2.73
C LEU A 72 -7.63 16.17 -2.58
N GLY A 73 -7.99 17.12 -3.43
CA GLY A 73 -9.35 17.68 -3.44
C GLY A 73 -10.40 16.63 -3.82
N VAL A 74 -10.14 15.85 -4.88
CA VAL A 74 -11.03 14.74 -5.29
C VAL A 74 -11.08 13.66 -4.23
N LEU A 75 -9.96 13.30 -3.62
CA LEU A 75 -9.88 12.35 -2.51
C LEU A 75 -10.76 12.81 -1.34
N ALA A 76 -10.59 14.05 -0.88
CA ALA A 76 -11.37 14.60 0.22
C ALA A 76 -12.88 14.61 -0.09
N ALA A 77 -13.28 15.04 -1.29
CA ALA A 77 -14.68 15.03 -1.73
C ALA A 77 -15.27 13.61 -1.78
N ALA A 78 -14.53 12.64 -2.31
CA ALA A 78 -14.95 11.24 -2.35
C ALA A 78 -15.11 10.67 -0.93
N LEU A 79 -14.23 11.03 0.01
CA LEU A 79 -14.31 10.61 1.41
C LEU A 79 -15.47 11.26 2.17
N VAL A 80 -15.83 12.52 1.86
CA VAL A 80 -17.09 13.12 2.33
C VAL A 80 -18.28 12.31 1.82
N GLY A 81 -18.28 11.94 0.53
CA GLY A 81 -19.28 11.05 -0.02
C GLY A 81 -19.35 9.70 0.70
N CYS A 82 -18.21 9.08 1.01
CA CYS A 82 -18.16 7.85 1.80
C CYS A 82 -18.78 8.03 3.20
N ALA A 83 -18.53 9.17 3.85
CA ALA A 83 -19.14 9.49 5.15
C ALA A 83 -20.66 9.69 5.08
N LEU A 84 -21.21 9.97 3.92
CA LEU A 84 -22.65 10.16 3.67
C LEU A 84 -23.30 8.99 2.94
N ALA A 85 -22.54 7.92 2.64
CA ALA A 85 -23.03 6.80 1.87
C ALA A 85 -24.11 6.01 2.64
N ALA A 86 -25.26 5.79 2.01
CA ALA A 86 -26.37 5.04 2.57
C ALA A 86 -26.37 3.54 2.20
N ASP A 87 -25.61 3.16 1.18
CA ASP A 87 -25.54 1.79 0.67
C ASP A 87 -24.13 1.42 0.21
N ILE A 88 -23.89 0.12 0.07
CA ILE A 88 -22.60 -0.43 -0.28
C ILE A 88 -22.19 -0.11 -1.73
N THR A 89 -23.13 0.04 -2.65
CA THR A 89 -22.86 0.31 -4.07
C THR A 89 -22.28 1.71 -4.24
N LEU A 90 -22.90 2.69 -3.57
CA LEU A 90 -22.39 4.06 -3.53
C LEU A 90 -20.99 4.10 -2.89
N LEU A 91 -20.82 3.39 -1.78
CA LEU A 91 -19.54 3.30 -1.09
C LEU A 91 -18.44 2.70 -1.99
N PHE A 92 -18.76 1.67 -2.79
CA PHE A 92 -17.85 1.12 -3.81
C PHE A 92 -17.42 2.16 -4.83
N GLY A 93 -18.35 2.86 -5.45
CA GLY A 93 -18.07 3.90 -6.44
C GLY A 93 -17.20 5.01 -5.89
N LEU A 94 -17.50 5.48 -4.67
CA LEU A 94 -16.74 6.53 -4.00
C LEU A 94 -15.34 6.06 -3.59
N ARG A 95 -15.18 4.81 -3.16
CA ARG A 95 -13.87 4.19 -2.88
C ARG A 95 -13.01 4.07 -4.14
N MET A 96 -13.62 3.76 -5.29
CA MET A 96 -12.90 3.75 -6.57
C MET A 96 -12.38 5.14 -6.95
N ILE A 97 -13.20 6.18 -6.80
CA ILE A 97 -12.79 7.58 -7.03
C ILE A 97 -11.68 7.98 -6.07
N ALA A 98 -11.85 7.68 -4.77
CA ALA A 98 -10.86 7.97 -3.74
C ALA A 98 -9.52 7.28 -4.03
N GLY A 99 -9.55 6.00 -4.44
CA GLY A 99 -8.35 5.24 -4.81
C GLY A 99 -7.62 5.81 -6.01
N ALA A 100 -8.34 6.13 -7.09
CA ALA A 100 -7.77 6.77 -8.26
C ALA A 100 -7.12 8.12 -7.92
N ALA A 101 -7.79 8.94 -7.11
CA ALA A 101 -7.26 10.22 -6.67
C ALA A 101 -6.00 10.05 -5.79
N ALA A 102 -6.03 9.16 -4.81
CA ALA A 102 -4.90 8.93 -3.92
C ALA A 102 -3.65 8.42 -4.68
N GLY A 103 -3.84 7.64 -5.76
CA GLY A 103 -2.76 7.03 -6.54
C GLY A 103 -1.76 8.00 -7.17
N GLY A 104 -2.15 9.27 -7.35
CA GLY A 104 -1.26 10.30 -7.91
C GLY A 104 -0.37 10.99 -6.89
N VAL A 105 -0.72 10.98 -5.60
CA VAL A 105 -0.08 11.86 -4.62
C VAL A 105 1.38 11.48 -4.37
N ILE A 106 1.65 10.22 -4.02
CA ILE A 106 3.00 9.77 -3.65
C ILE A 106 3.98 9.81 -4.82
N PRO A 107 3.67 9.23 -6.00
CA PRO A 107 4.59 9.23 -7.14
C PRO A 107 4.94 10.64 -7.61
N LEU A 108 3.94 11.53 -7.68
CA LEU A 108 4.16 12.91 -8.10
C LEU A 108 4.93 13.72 -7.07
N ALA A 109 4.71 13.48 -5.76
CA ALA A 109 5.48 14.10 -4.70
C ALA A 109 6.97 13.70 -4.77
N LEU A 110 7.26 12.41 -4.99
CA LEU A 110 8.62 11.91 -5.18
C LEU A 110 9.28 12.51 -6.43
N ALA A 111 8.54 12.58 -7.54
CA ALA A 111 9.01 13.21 -8.77
C ALA A 111 9.30 14.71 -8.57
N LEU A 112 8.39 15.45 -7.91
CA LEU A 112 8.57 16.87 -7.60
C LEU A 112 9.80 17.12 -6.70
N MET A 113 10.02 16.27 -5.70
CA MET A 113 11.24 16.33 -4.90
C MET A 113 12.49 16.04 -5.73
N GLY A 114 12.39 15.09 -6.67
CA GLY A 114 13.44 14.79 -7.64
C GLY A 114 13.84 16.00 -8.48
N ASP A 115 12.85 16.80 -8.92
CA ASP A 115 13.07 17.97 -9.77
C ASP A 115 13.63 19.18 -9.00
N ARG A 116 13.20 19.37 -7.74
CA ARG A 116 13.47 20.62 -7.01
C ARG A 116 14.52 20.50 -5.90
N ILE A 117 14.87 19.29 -5.47
CA ILE A 117 15.83 19.09 -4.38
C ILE A 117 17.18 18.65 -4.96
N PRO A 118 18.29 19.39 -4.67
CA PRO A 118 19.63 18.98 -5.07
C PRO A 118 19.96 17.57 -4.56
N MET A 119 20.72 16.79 -5.37
CA MET A 119 21.04 15.39 -5.09
C MET A 119 21.58 15.17 -3.68
N ALA A 120 22.46 16.05 -3.19
CA ALA A 120 23.07 15.96 -1.87
C ALA A 120 22.08 15.96 -0.69
N ARG A 121 20.87 16.54 -0.87
CA ARG A 121 19.83 16.64 0.18
C ARG A 121 18.60 15.79 -0.13
N ARG A 122 18.50 15.22 -1.33
CA ARG A 122 17.31 14.53 -1.84
C ARG A 122 16.98 13.29 -1.02
N GLN A 123 17.97 12.49 -0.68
CA GLN A 123 17.77 11.26 0.10
C GLN A 123 17.15 11.53 1.47
N VAL A 124 17.63 12.56 2.17
CA VAL A 124 17.08 12.96 3.49
C VAL A 124 15.64 13.48 3.35
N ALA A 125 15.37 14.26 2.30
CA ALA A 125 14.03 14.79 2.04
C ALA A 125 13.02 13.69 1.74
N ILE A 126 13.37 12.75 0.86
CA ILE A 126 12.55 11.56 0.55
C ILE A 126 12.34 10.71 1.80
N GLY A 127 13.38 10.48 2.61
CA GLY A 127 13.25 9.74 3.86
C GLY A 127 12.23 10.37 4.81
N ARG A 128 12.27 11.68 5.02
CA ARG A 128 11.29 12.41 5.85
C ARG A 128 9.86 12.33 5.29
N PHE A 129 9.72 12.42 3.97
CA PHE A 129 8.43 12.25 3.30
C PHE A 129 7.88 10.83 3.50
N LEU A 130 8.70 9.80 3.30
CA LEU A 130 8.28 8.40 3.46
C LEU A 130 7.89 8.05 4.91
N VAL A 131 8.55 8.66 5.91
CA VAL A 131 8.11 8.54 7.31
C VAL A 131 6.68 9.03 7.46
N ALA A 132 6.31 10.19 6.91
CA ALA A 132 4.93 10.69 6.98
C ALA A 132 3.94 9.77 6.26
N VAL A 133 4.31 9.19 5.12
CA VAL A 133 3.51 8.20 4.38
C VAL A 133 3.26 6.94 5.22
N ILE A 134 4.30 6.38 5.84
CA ILE A 134 4.20 5.18 6.68
C ILE A 134 3.37 5.47 7.94
N VAL A 135 3.61 6.61 8.60
CA VAL A 135 2.82 7.03 9.77
C VAL A 135 1.36 7.26 9.40
N GLY A 136 1.09 7.81 8.20
CA GLY A 136 -0.27 7.96 7.69
C GLY A 136 -0.99 6.62 7.53
N GLN A 137 -0.35 5.64 6.92
CA GLN A 137 -0.93 4.29 6.78
C GLN A 137 -1.22 3.63 8.12
N LEU A 138 -0.25 3.69 9.04
CA LEU A 138 -0.36 3.14 10.38
C LEU A 138 -1.50 3.81 11.15
N ALA A 139 -1.48 5.15 11.18
CA ALA A 139 -2.47 5.93 11.90
C ALA A 139 -3.88 5.70 11.34
N GLY A 140 -4.03 5.55 10.02
CA GLY A 140 -5.33 5.36 9.37
C GLY A 140 -6.07 4.13 9.85
N SER A 141 -5.45 2.96 9.85
CA SER A 141 -6.08 1.72 10.31
C SER A 141 -6.26 1.69 11.82
N THR A 142 -5.23 2.08 12.57
CA THR A 142 -5.29 2.08 14.04
C THR A 142 -6.36 3.04 14.54
N PHE A 143 -6.35 4.27 14.03
CA PHE A 143 -7.32 5.29 14.40
C PHE A 143 -8.75 4.87 14.05
N ALA A 144 -8.97 4.33 12.85
CA ALA A 144 -10.29 3.85 12.44
C ALA A 144 -10.84 2.81 13.43
N GLY A 145 -10.03 1.82 13.83
CA GLY A 145 -10.45 0.83 14.81
C GLY A 145 -10.70 1.40 16.20
N LEU A 146 -9.86 2.36 16.66
CA LEU A 146 -9.98 2.93 17.99
C LEU A 146 -11.21 3.85 18.17
N ILE A 147 -11.59 4.59 17.14
CA ILE A 147 -12.65 5.61 17.25
C ILE A 147 -14.00 5.16 16.71
N GLU A 148 -14.04 4.05 15.97
CA GLU A 148 -15.28 3.55 15.36
C GLU A 148 -16.41 3.42 16.39
N GLY A 149 -16.16 2.79 17.53
CA GLY A 149 -17.16 2.62 18.58
C GLY A 149 -17.71 3.92 19.22
N GLN A 150 -17.09 5.08 18.95
CA GLN A 150 -17.50 6.38 19.47
C GLN A 150 -18.26 7.20 18.44
N ILE A 151 -17.83 7.18 17.16
CA ILE A 151 -18.36 8.05 16.10
C ILE A 151 -18.96 7.29 14.93
N GLY A 152 -18.91 5.95 14.97
CA GLY A 152 -19.34 5.08 13.89
C GLY A 152 -18.46 5.16 12.64
N TRP A 153 -18.65 4.27 11.69
CA TRP A 153 -17.87 4.25 10.46
C TRP A 153 -18.06 5.49 9.56
N HIS A 154 -19.25 6.11 9.60
CA HIS A 154 -19.50 7.40 8.92
C HIS A 154 -18.57 8.49 9.46
N GLY A 155 -18.44 8.58 10.80
CA GLY A 155 -17.53 9.50 11.46
C GLY A 155 -16.07 9.22 11.11
N VAL A 156 -15.66 7.96 11.00
CA VAL A 156 -14.31 7.58 10.55
C VAL A 156 -14.02 8.11 9.15
N PHE A 157 -14.95 7.94 8.19
CA PHE A 157 -14.79 8.53 6.86
C PHE A 157 -14.81 10.07 6.88
N GLY A 158 -15.59 10.67 7.78
CA GLY A 158 -15.60 12.12 8.00
C GLY A 158 -14.23 12.65 8.45
N VAL A 159 -13.58 11.96 9.39
CA VAL A 159 -12.20 12.28 9.82
C VAL A 159 -11.20 12.08 8.67
N ASN A 160 -11.32 10.98 7.92
CA ASN A 160 -10.49 10.76 6.74
C ASN A 160 -10.63 11.89 5.71
N ALA A 161 -11.86 12.37 5.48
CA ALA A 161 -12.14 13.50 4.61
C ALA A 161 -11.50 14.80 5.12
N ALA A 162 -11.59 15.07 6.43
CA ALA A 162 -10.97 16.23 7.05
C ALA A 162 -9.43 16.19 6.91
N VAL A 163 -8.81 15.05 7.14
CA VAL A 163 -7.36 14.86 6.97
C VAL A 163 -6.95 15.04 5.50
N GLY A 164 -7.73 14.49 4.55
CA GLY A 164 -7.53 14.71 3.12
C GLY A 164 -7.66 16.18 2.72
N ALA A 165 -8.67 16.88 3.25
CA ALA A 165 -8.90 18.30 3.02
C ALA A 165 -7.77 19.17 3.59
N LEU A 166 -7.24 18.83 4.77
CA LEU A 166 -6.04 19.48 5.32
C LEU A 166 -4.82 19.31 4.41
N GLY A 167 -4.63 18.10 3.84
CA GLY A 167 -3.61 17.86 2.83
C GLY A 167 -3.78 18.73 1.59
N CYS A 168 -5.02 18.85 1.08
CA CYS A 168 -5.36 19.70 -0.04
C CYS A 168 -5.08 21.19 0.27
N ALA A 169 -5.56 21.67 1.42
CA ALA A 169 -5.33 23.05 1.86
C ALA A 169 -3.83 23.36 2.01
N ALA A 170 -3.06 22.44 2.59
CA ALA A 170 -1.61 22.58 2.71
C ALA A 170 -0.92 22.71 1.35
N THR A 171 -1.37 21.96 0.32
CA THR A 171 -0.81 22.07 -1.03
C THR A 171 -1.25 23.36 -1.72
N ILE A 172 -2.49 23.82 -1.57
CA ILE A 172 -2.97 25.09 -2.10
C ILE A 172 -2.11 26.24 -1.55
N VAL A 173 -1.97 26.32 -0.22
CA VAL A 173 -1.20 27.38 0.43
C VAL A 173 0.30 27.25 0.13
N GLY A 174 0.82 26.01 0.15
CA GLY A 174 2.26 25.76 -0.03
C GLY A 174 2.77 25.99 -1.45
N PHE A 175 1.89 25.88 -2.46
CA PHE A 175 2.25 26.03 -3.88
C PHE A 175 1.62 27.26 -4.54
N GLN A 176 0.94 28.13 -3.80
CA GLN A 176 0.25 29.31 -4.35
C GLN A 176 1.16 30.29 -5.14
N HIS A 177 2.45 30.32 -4.82
CA HIS A 177 3.44 31.18 -5.49
C HIS A 177 4.24 30.44 -6.59
N ASP A 178 3.98 29.15 -6.79
CA ASP A 178 4.65 28.37 -7.80
C ASP A 178 3.91 28.55 -9.15
N ALA A 179 4.32 29.53 -9.93
CA ALA A 179 3.95 29.66 -11.34
C ALA A 179 4.61 28.51 -12.11
N GLY A 180 3.99 27.34 -12.11
CA GLY A 180 4.47 26.17 -12.87
C GLY A 180 4.62 26.48 -14.36
N ALA A 181 5.42 25.67 -15.07
CA ALA A 181 5.52 25.76 -16.53
C ALA A 181 4.12 25.69 -17.18
N PRO A 182 3.94 26.35 -18.33
CA PRO A 182 2.66 26.30 -19.04
C PRO A 182 2.31 24.83 -19.36
N PRO A 183 1.02 24.44 -19.24
CA PRO A 183 0.58 23.09 -19.51
C PRO A 183 0.95 22.64 -20.92
N ARG A 184 1.47 21.43 -21.05
CA ARG A 184 1.79 20.75 -22.31
C ARG A 184 0.90 19.52 -22.47
N ARG A 185 0.84 18.95 -23.67
CA ARG A 185 0.14 17.67 -23.87
C ARG A 185 1.01 16.53 -23.35
N PRO A 186 0.44 15.58 -22.55
CA PRO A 186 1.20 14.43 -22.06
C PRO A 186 1.56 13.48 -23.21
N ASP A 187 2.81 13.02 -23.25
CA ASP A 187 3.27 12.01 -24.23
C ASP A 187 3.12 10.60 -23.67
N LEU A 188 1.88 10.10 -23.71
CA LEU A 188 1.55 8.74 -23.26
C LEU A 188 2.19 7.67 -24.16
N ARG A 189 2.39 7.96 -25.45
CA ARG A 189 2.98 6.99 -26.39
C ARG A 189 4.44 6.67 -26.05
N GLN A 190 5.21 7.70 -25.70
CA GLN A 190 6.58 7.51 -25.25
C GLN A 190 6.65 6.76 -23.92
N ALA A 191 5.72 7.02 -22.99
CA ALA A 191 5.65 6.27 -21.72
C ALA A 191 5.37 4.79 -21.95
N VAL A 192 4.41 4.44 -22.83
CA VAL A 192 4.10 3.04 -23.18
C VAL A 192 5.31 2.36 -23.82
N GLY A 193 6.07 3.04 -24.69
CA GLY A 193 7.30 2.50 -25.27
C GLY A 193 8.34 2.13 -24.21
N ARG A 194 8.55 3.00 -23.22
CA ARG A 194 9.45 2.75 -22.08
C ARG A 194 8.97 1.56 -21.24
N TYR A 195 7.67 1.46 -20.93
CA TYR A 195 7.12 0.33 -20.16
C TYR A 195 7.28 -0.99 -20.88
N ARG A 196 7.03 -1.03 -22.21
CA ARG A 196 7.25 -2.25 -23.01
C ARG A 196 8.71 -2.70 -22.99
N ALA A 197 9.65 -1.78 -23.13
CA ALA A 197 11.09 -2.08 -23.08
C ALA A 197 11.49 -2.67 -21.71
N ILE A 198 10.99 -2.13 -20.62
CA ILE A 198 11.26 -2.64 -19.27
C ILE A 198 10.66 -4.05 -19.10
N LEU A 199 9.40 -4.25 -19.51
CA LEU A 199 8.71 -5.55 -19.41
C LEU A 199 9.32 -6.64 -20.31
N ALA A 200 10.07 -6.25 -21.35
CA ALA A 200 10.83 -7.20 -22.18
C ALA A 200 12.00 -7.83 -21.41
N THR A 201 12.52 -7.19 -20.36
CA THR A 201 13.65 -7.65 -19.56
C THR A 201 13.23 -8.82 -18.65
N PRO A 202 13.86 -10.02 -18.72
CA PRO A 202 13.49 -11.16 -17.87
C PRO A 202 13.55 -10.84 -16.37
N ARG A 203 14.60 -10.15 -15.92
CA ARG A 203 14.76 -9.75 -14.53
C ARG A 203 13.63 -8.82 -14.03
N ALA A 204 13.13 -7.91 -14.89
CA ALA A 204 11.98 -7.07 -14.57
C ALA A 204 10.72 -7.90 -14.35
N ARG A 205 10.47 -8.87 -15.23
CA ARG A 205 9.31 -9.77 -15.09
C ARG A 205 9.36 -10.56 -13.80
N VAL A 206 10.52 -11.10 -13.42
CA VAL A 206 10.68 -11.78 -12.12
C VAL A 206 10.36 -10.85 -10.96
N LEU A 207 10.90 -9.63 -10.94
CA LEU A 207 10.67 -8.68 -9.86
C LEU A 207 9.21 -8.22 -9.76
N PHE A 208 8.57 -7.94 -10.89
CA PHE A 208 7.16 -7.51 -10.90
C PHE A 208 6.21 -8.65 -10.54
N SER A 209 6.49 -9.89 -10.99
CA SER A 209 5.75 -11.07 -10.56
C SER A 209 5.96 -11.35 -9.07
N ALA A 210 7.18 -11.18 -8.57
CA ALA A 210 7.50 -11.40 -7.16
C ALA A 210 6.71 -10.45 -6.25
N VAL A 211 6.75 -9.15 -6.54
CA VAL A 211 6.01 -8.17 -5.72
C VAL A 211 4.49 -8.31 -5.85
N PHE A 212 4.01 -8.77 -6.99
CA PHE A 212 2.59 -9.08 -7.20
C PHE A 212 2.14 -10.25 -6.31
N VAL A 213 2.88 -11.36 -6.29
CA VAL A 213 2.60 -12.53 -5.44
C VAL A 213 2.75 -12.18 -3.95
N GLU A 214 3.80 -11.42 -3.59
CA GLU A 214 4.00 -10.89 -2.23
C GLU A 214 2.75 -10.12 -1.74
N ALA A 215 2.25 -9.22 -2.58
CA ALA A 215 1.09 -8.41 -2.25
C ALA A 215 -0.20 -9.24 -2.12
N ILE A 216 -0.40 -10.24 -2.98
CA ILE A 216 -1.52 -11.17 -2.85
C ILE A 216 -1.47 -11.89 -1.51
N ALA A 217 -0.33 -12.50 -1.18
CA ALA A 217 -0.20 -13.38 -0.01
C ALA A 217 -0.29 -12.62 1.32
N ILE A 218 0.19 -11.38 1.38
CA ILE A 218 0.25 -10.60 2.63
C ILE A 218 -0.95 -9.66 2.75
N PHE A 219 -1.16 -8.80 1.76
CA PHE A 219 -2.19 -7.74 1.88
C PHE A 219 -3.60 -8.24 1.56
N GLY A 220 -3.75 -9.38 0.89
CA GLY A 220 -5.04 -10.05 0.76
C GLY A 220 -5.68 -10.40 2.10
N VAL A 221 -4.87 -10.67 3.13
CA VAL A 221 -5.32 -11.06 4.47
C VAL A 221 -5.90 -9.88 5.27
N PHE A 222 -5.40 -8.68 5.09
CA PHE A 222 -5.67 -7.53 5.96
C PHE A 222 -7.15 -7.22 6.16
N PRO A 223 -8.00 -7.14 5.10
CA PRO A 223 -9.43 -6.85 5.28
C PRO A 223 -10.21 -7.96 6.01
N TYR A 224 -9.62 -9.16 6.13
CA TYR A 224 -10.26 -10.29 6.80
C TYR A 224 -9.82 -10.43 8.26
N LEU A 225 -8.79 -9.71 8.73
CA LEU A 225 -8.31 -9.83 10.12
C LEU A 225 -9.38 -9.43 11.12
N ALA A 226 -10.08 -8.31 10.90
CA ALA A 226 -11.16 -7.88 11.80
C ALA A 226 -12.29 -8.92 11.87
N PRO A 227 -12.90 -9.37 10.76
CA PRO A 227 -13.89 -10.46 10.79
C PRO A 227 -13.41 -11.75 11.41
N LEU A 228 -12.14 -12.12 11.21
CA LEU A 228 -11.57 -13.35 11.79
C LEU A 228 -11.43 -13.25 13.33
N ILE A 229 -11.03 -12.08 13.83
CA ILE A 229 -10.93 -11.81 15.28
C ILE A 229 -12.34 -11.78 15.91
N GLU A 230 -13.30 -11.09 15.27
CA GLU A 230 -14.68 -11.01 15.71
C GLU A 230 -15.37 -12.38 15.72
N ALA A 231 -15.18 -13.20 14.67
CA ALA A 231 -15.76 -14.54 14.58
C ALA A 231 -15.28 -15.49 15.68
N ARG A 232 -14.09 -15.26 16.24
CA ARG A 232 -13.56 -16.01 17.40
C ARG A 232 -14.09 -15.49 18.74
N GLY A 233 -14.83 -14.38 18.77
CA GLY A 233 -15.25 -13.70 20.01
C GLY A 233 -14.10 -13.01 20.75
N GLU A 234 -12.96 -12.79 20.10
CA GLU A 234 -11.72 -12.32 20.74
C GLU A 234 -11.50 -10.81 20.62
N GLY A 235 -12.37 -10.08 19.92
CA GLY A 235 -12.19 -8.63 19.79
C GLY A 235 -13.24 -7.93 18.95
N SER A 236 -13.00 -6.64 18.79
CA SER A 236 -13.81 -5.65 18.11
C SER A 236 -12.95 -4.94 17.04
N PRO A 237 -13.45 -3.95 16.29
CA PRO A 237 -12.66 -3.10 15.41
C PRO A 237 -11.41 -2.50 16.08
N ARG A 238 -11.49 -2.24 17.40
CA ARG A 238 -10.38 -1.70 18.20
C ARG A 238 -9.20 -2.69 18.23
N GLU A 239 -9.45 -3.93 18.58
CA GLU A 239 -8.40 -4.96 18.63
C GLU A 239 -7.85 -5.25 17.24
N ALA A 240 -8.70 -5.27 16.22
CA ALA A 240 -8.28 -5.43 14.82
C ALA A 240 -7.36 -4.26 14.37
N GLY A 241 -7.68 -3.02 14.72
CA GLY A 241 -6.83 -1.87 14.45
C GLY A 241 -5.46 -1.96 15.14
N LEU A 242 -5.42 -2.47 16.38
CA LEU A 242 -4.16 -2.71 17.11
C LEU A 242 -3.33 -3.84 16.48
N VAL A 243 -3.97 -4.92 16.04
CA VAL A 243 -3.32 -6.01 15.31
C VAL A 243 -2.69 -5.50 14.02
N LEU A 244 -3.43 -4.73 13.23
CA LEU A 244 -2.92 -4.11 12.00
C LEU A 244 -1.76 -3.14 12.27
N ALA A 245 -1.78 -2.41 13.40
CA ALA A 245 -0.67 -1.57 13.84
C ALA A 245 0.61 -2.37 14.05
N GLY A 246 0.51 -3.62 14.48
CA GLY A 246 1.65 -4.53 14.64
C GLY A 246 2.51 -4.64 13.39
N PHE A 247 1.88 -4.72 12.21
CA PHE A 247 2.61 -4.79 10.94
C PHE A 247 3.52 -3.56 10.71
N ALA A 248 3.05 -2.38 11.03
CA ALA A 248 3.85 -1.18 10.88
C ALA A 248 4.95 -1.07 11.95
N VAL A 249 4.70 -1.56 13.17
CA VAL A 249 5.74 -1.71 14.20
C VAL A 249 6.86 -2.62 13.68
N GLY A 250 6.52 -3.74 13.02
CA GLY A 250 7.48 -4.61 12.34
C GLY A 250 8.32 -3.88 11.27
N GLY A 251 7.69 -3.01 10.50
CA GLY A 251 8.37 -2.15 9.52
C GLY A 251 9.34 -1.15 10.17
N LEU A 252 8.97 -0.57 11.30
CA LEU A 252 9.86 0.30 12.08
C LEU A 252 11.06 -0.47 12.65
N LEU A 253 10.83 -1.69 13.15
CA LEU A 253 11.90 -2.57 13.60
C LEU A 253 12.86 -2.91 12.46
N TYR A 254 12.33 -3.24 11.27
CA TYR A 254 13.16 -3.44 10.09
C TYR A 254 13.99 -2.20 9.78
N SER A 255 13.39 -1.01 9.78
CA SER A 255 14.08 0.24 9.49
C SER A 255 15.23 0.52 10.47
N ALA A 256 15.06 0.17 11.75
CA ALA A 256 16.11 0.28 12.76
C ALA A 256 17.23 -0.75 12.55
N LEU A 257 16.91 -1.95 12.09
CA LEU A 257 17.81 -3.09 11.98
C LEU A 257 18.41 -3.29 10.59
N VAL A 258 17.92 -2.61 9.55
CA VAL A 258 18.28 -2.86 8.14
C VAL A 258 19.79 -2.86 7.89
N GLY A 259 20.54 -1.96 8.51
CA GLY A 259 22.00 -1.89 8.35
C GLY A 259 22.74 -3.12 8.90
N VAL A 260 22.22 -3.73 9.95
CA VAL A 260 22.76 -4.97 10.53
C VAL A 260 22.30 -6.18 9.68
N LEU A 261 21.02 -6.24 9.35
CA LEU A 261 20.43 -7.34 8.57
C LEU A 261 21.10 -7.49 7.20
N VAL A 262 21.26 -6.40 6.48
CA VAL A 262 21.90 -6.43 5.14
C VAL A 262 23.35 -6.88 5.24
N ARG A 263 24.12 -6.40 6.23
CA ARG A 263 25.52 -6.79 6.41
C ARG A 263 25.70 -8.24 6.83
N SER A 264 24.79 -8.75 7.68
CA SER A 264 24.91 -10.11 8.25
C SER A 264 24.34 -11.20 7.35
N LEU A 265 23.22 -10.91 6.66
CA LEU A 265 22.51 -11.90 5.86
C LEU A 265 22.85 -11.82 4.36
N GLY A 266 23.06 -10.64 3.85
CA GLY A 266 23.12 -10.40 2.40
C GLY A 266 21.76 -10.61 1.72
N MET A 267 21.70 -10.33 0.40
CA MET A 267 20.45 -10.30 -0.35
C MET A 267 19.70 -11.65 -0.35
N ALA A 268 20.37 -12.75 -0.68
CA ALA A 268 19.72 -14.04 -0.81
C ALA A 268 19.08 -14.52 0.50
N ARG A 269 19.82 -14.42 1.62
CA ARG A 269 19.29 -14.82 2.93
C ARG A 269 18.20 -13.87 3.43
N MET A 270 18.27 -12.56 3.11
CA MET A 270 17.20 -11.62 3.40
C MET A 270 15.86 -12.06 2.79
N LEU A 271 15.86 -12.54 1.56
CA LEU A 271 14.67 -13.04 0.88
C LEU A 271 14.13 -14.31 1.52
N VAL A 272 15.00 -15.28 1.81
CA VAL A 272 14.58 -16.55 2.44
C VAL A 272 14.05 -16.32 3.87
N VAL A 273 14.82 -15.59 4.70
CA VAL A 273 14.44 -15.32 6.10
C VAL A 273 13.16 -14.48 6.17
N GLY A 274 13.05 -13.43 5.33
CA GLY A 274 11.84 -12.61 5.26
C GLY A 274 10.60 -13.42 4.87
N GLY A 275 10.71 -14.26 3.82
CA GLY A 275 9.65 -15.16 3.40
C GLY A 275 9.27 -16.19 4.48
N THR A 276 10.24 -16.74 5.19
CA THR A 276 10.02 -17.67 6.30
C THR A 276 9.28 -17.01 7.47
N ILE A 277 9.69 -15.80 7.86
CA ILE A 277 9.02 -15.04 8.93
C ILE A 277 7.58 -14.72 8.55
N CYS A 278 7.32 -14.26 7.32
CA CYS A 278 5.97 -13.99 6.84
C CYS A 278 5.10 -15.26 6.82
N ALA A 279 5.65 -16.37 6.33
CA ALA A 279 4.94 -17.66 6.30
C ALA A 279 4.59 -18.13 7.71
N ALA A 280 5.54 -18.11 8.63
CA ALA A 280 5.31 -18.47 10.03
C ALA A 280 4.24 -17.58 10.69
N ALA A 281 4.29 -16.26 10.44
CA ALA A 281 3.30 -15.33 10.95
C ALA A 281 1.88 -15.63 10.42
N LEU A 282 1.73 -15.95 9.13
CA LEU A 282 0.45 -16.34 8.55
C LEU A 282 -0.10 -17.63 9.16
N LEU A 283 0.75 -18.63 9.42
CA LEU A 283 0.35 -19.86 10.08
C LEU A 283 -0.06 -19.60 11.54
N VAL A 284 0.66 -18.73 12.25
CA VAL A 284 0.29 -18.31 13.60
C VAL A 284 -1.08 -17.63 13.60
N VAL A 285 -1.36 -16.69 12.71
CA VAL A 285 -2.69 -16.06 12.58
C VAL A 285 -3.78 -17.11 12.27
N GLY A 286 -3.45 -18.13 11.48
CA GLY A 286 -4.36 -19.23 11.17
C GLY A 286 -4.72 -20.11 12.36
N LEU A 287 -3.82 -20.24 13.33
CA LEU A 287 -3.94 -21.11 14.52
C LEU A 287 -4.26 -20.32 15.80
N ALA A 288 -4.02 -19.01 15.82
CA ALA A 288 -4.16 -18.19 17.01
C ALA A 288 -5.61 -18.15 17.50
N GLY A 289 -5.77 -18.23 18.81
CA GLY A 289 -7.05 -18.06 19.49
C GLY A 289 -7.19 -16.72 20.20
N ARG A 290 -6.15 -15.84 20.13
CA ARG A 290 -6.12 -14.56 20.84
C ARG A 290 -5.56 -13.46 19.96
N TRP A 291 -6.21 -12.29 19.94
CA TRP A 291 -5.81 -11.14 19.14
C TRP A 291 -4.39 -10.62 19.47
N GLN A 292 -3.90 -10.77 20.72
CA GLN A 292 -2.54 -10.39 21.11
C GLN A 292 -1.48 -11.23 20.38
N VAL A 293 -1.77 -12.51 20.14
CA VAL A 293 -0.90 -13.40 19.36
C VAL A 293 -0.92 -13.00 17.89
N ASP A 294 -2.10 -12.68 17.35
CA ASP A 294 -2.22 -12.12 16.00
C ASP A 294 -1.41 -10.81 15.87
N GLY A 295 -1.47 -9.93 16.87
CA GLY A 295 -0.70 -8.69 16.91
C GLY A 295 0.81 -8.93 16.87
N ALA A 296 1.32 -9.86 17.68
CA ALA A 296 2.73 -10.25 17.67
C ALA A 296 3.14 -10.87 16.31
N ALA A 297 2.27 -11.71 15.74
CA ALA A 297 2.48 -12.27 14.41
C ALA A 297 2.53 -11.18 13.32
N LEU A 298 1.68 -10.14 13.40
CA LEU A 298 1.73 -9.01 12.46
C LEU A 298 3.00 -8.18 12.62
N VAL A 299 3.55 -8.03 13.85
CA VAL A 299 4.88 -7.41 14.04
C VAL A 299 5.96 -8.22 13.31
N ALA A 300 5.98 -9.53 13.48
CA ALA A 300 6.92 -10.41 12.78
C ALA A 300 6.69 -10.34 11.25
N MET A 301 5.43 -10.38 10.80
CA MET A 301 5.08 -10.28 9.39
C MET A 301 5.56 -8.97 8.77
N GLY A 302 5.41 -7.84 9.47
CA GLY A 302 5.91 -6.54 9.01
C GLY A 302 7.42 -6.54 8.86
N LEU A 303 8.15 -7.08 9.83
CA LEU A 303 9.61 -7.23 9.73
C LEU A 303 9.99 -8.07 8.48
N GLY A 304 9.40 -9.26 8.33
CA GLY A 304 9.66 -10.17 7.21
C GLY A 304 9.28 -9.57 5.86
N PHE A 305 8.14 -8.89 5.79
CA PHE A 305 7.69 -8.19 4.58
C PHE A 305 8.70 -7.14 4.13
N TYR A 306 9.16 -6.26 5.02
CA TYR A 306 10.12 -5.24 4.64
C TYR A 306 11.51 -5.82 4.28
N MET A 307 11.88 -6.99 4.80
CA MET A 307 13.06 -7.73 4.33
C MET A 307 12.94 -8.14 2.87
N LEU A 308 11.77 -8.64 2.43
CA LEU A 308 11.47 -9.00 1.05
C LEU A 308 11.31 -7.76 0.18
N HIS A 309 10.32 -6.95 0.50
CA HIS A 309 9.85 -5.82 -0.32
C HIS A 309 10.94 -4.78 -0.59
N ASN A 310 11.70 -4.41 0.45
CA ASN A 310 12.79 -3.45 0.28
C ASN A 310 13.92 -4.03 -0.58
N THR A 311 14.17 -5.33 -0.49
CA THR A 311 15.12 -6.02 -1.39
C THR A 311 14.64 -5.96 -2.85
N PHE A 312 13.37 -6.24 -3.13
CA PHE A 312 12.80 -6.09 -4.47
C PHE A 312 12.86 -4.64 -4.95
N GLN A 313 12.52 -3.68 -4.10
CA GLN A 313 12.52 -2.27 -4.43
C GLN A 313 13.91 -1.75 -4.81
N VAL A 314 14.96 -2.19 -4.10
CA VAL A 314 16.36 -1.87 -4.47
C VAL A 314 16.71 -2.48 -5.83
N GLN A 315 16.37 -3.75 -6.07
CA GLN A 315 16.67 -4.42 -7.34
C GLN A 315 15.95 -3.78 -8.53
N VAL A 316 14.73 -3.30 -8.35
CA VAL A 316 13.97 -2.59 -9.40
C VAL A 316 14.69 -1.33 -9.89
N THR A 317 15.41 -0.62 -9.02
CA THR A 317 16.16 0.57 -9.43
C THR A 317 17.31 0.26 -10.39
N GLU A 318 17.77 -0.98 -10.42
CA GLU A 318 18.87 -1.45 -11.27
C GLU A 318 18.41 -2.09 -12.59
N VAL A 319 17.12 -2.44 -12.71
CA VAL A 319 16.56 -3.08 -13.92
C VAL A 319 16.60 -2.17 -15.15
N ALA A 320 16.36 -0.88 -14.96
CA ALA A 320 16.36 0.12 -16.02
C ALA A 320 17.08 1.41 -15.57
N PRO A 321 18.41 1.44 -15.56
CA PRO A 321 19.18 2.58 -15.05
C PRO A 321 18.84 3.92 -15.72
N THR A 322 18.48 3.89 -17.00
CA THR A 322 18.08 5.08 -17.79
C THR A 322 16.61 5.45 -17.63
N ALA A 323 15.77 4.57 -17.02
CA ALA A 323 14.34 4.74 -16.83
C ALA A 323 13.85 4.30 -15.45
N ARG A 324 14.64 4.56 -14.40
CA ARG A 324 14.39 4.12 -13.01
C ARG A 324 12.98 4.47 -12.51
N ALA A 325 12.52 5.69 -12.77
CA ALA A 325 11.19 6.12 -12.37
C ALA A 325 10.08 5.26 -13.00
N SER A 326 10.22 4.89 -14.28
CA SER A 326 9.27 4.01 -14.96
C SER A 326 9.30 2.59 -14.40
N ALA A 327 10.47 2.06 -14.04
CA ALA A 327 10.60 0.73 -13.43
C ALA A 327 9.95 0.70 -12.03
N VAL A 328 10.20 1.73 -11.21
CA VAL A 328 9.57 1.87 -9.88
C VAL A 328 8.05 2.02 -10.00
N ALA A 329 7.56 2.77 -11.00
CA ALA A 329 6.12 2.89 -11.24
C ALA A 329 5.46 1.56 -11.62
N LEU A 330 6.10 0.74 -12.47
CA LEU A 330 5.62 -0.59 -12.82
C LEU A 330 5.66 -1.55 -11.62
N HIS A 331 6.69 -1.45 -10.77
CA HIS A 331 6.77 -2.21 -9.53
C HIS A 331 5.61 -1.87 -8.60
N ALA A 332 5.35 -0.58 -8.37
CA ALA A 332 4.23 -0.13 -7.56
C ALA A 332 2.88 -0.55 -8.16
N PHE A 333 2.71 -0.42 -9.48
CA PHE A 333 1.54 -0.91 -10.20
C PHE A 333 1.30 -2.40 -9.94
N SER A 334 2.35 -3.25 -10.10
CA SER A 334 2.25 -4.69 -9.86
C SER A 334 1.89 -5.01 -8.41
N PHE A 335 2.49 -4.30 -7.45
CA PHE A 335 2.20 -4.44 -6.03
C PHE A 335 0.71 -4.16 -5.72
N PHE A 336 0.18 -3.01 -6.17
CA PHE A 336 -1.21 -2.65 -5.89
C PHE A 336 -2.23 -3.51 -6.64
N CYS A 337 -1.89 -3.98 -7.84
CA CYS A 337 -2.69 -4.99 -8.54
C CYS A 337 -2.73 -6.31 -7.76
N GLY A 338 -1.58 -6.75 -7.24
CA GLY A 338 -1.49 -7.93 -6.38
C GLY A 338 -2.33 -7.78 -5.11
N GLN A 339 -2.24 -6.63 -4.44
CA GLN A 339 -3.04 -6.32 -3.26
C GLN A 339 -4.55 -6.36 -3.58
N ALA A 340 -4.98 -5.74 -4.67
CA ALA A 340 -6.38 -5.71 -5.06
C ALA A 340 -6.93 -7.10 -5.35
N LEU A 341 -6.20 -7.92 -6.09
CA LEU A 341 -6.60 -9.29 -6.42
C LEU A 341 -6.49 -10.23 -5.22
N GLY A 342 -5.53 -10.00 -4.33
CA GLY A 342 -5.32 -10.79 -3.12
C GLY A 342 -6.55 -10.84 -2.23
N VAL A 343 -7.25 -9.74 -2.08
CA VAL A 343 -8.50 -9.68 -1.29
C VAL A 343 -9.57 -10.59 -1.89
N ALA A 344 -9.77 -10.54 -3.20
CA ALA A 344 -10.77 -11.38 -3.88
C ALA A 344 -10.41 -12.88 -3.83
N ILE A 345 -9.13 -13.19 -4.08
CA ILE A 345 -8.61 -14.55 -4.05
C ILE A 345 -8.74 -15.14 -2.65
N LEU A 346 -8.28 -14.42 -1.63
CA LEU A 346 -8.33 -14.91 -0.25
C LEU A 346 -9.76 -15.05 0.26
N GLY A 347 -10.65 -14.12 -0.05
CA GLY A 347 -12.06 -14.25 0.35
C GLY A 347 -12.73 -15.49 -0.24
N THR A 348 -12.38 -15.83 -1.48
CA THR A 348 -12.85 -17.08 -2.10
C THR A 348 -12.22 -18.30 -1.41
N ALA A 349 -10.92 -18.26 -1.13
CA ALA A 349 -10.21 -19.34 -0.44
C ALA A 349 -10.74 -19.56 0.99
N LEU A 350 -11.01 -18.49 1.74
CA LEU A 350 -11.59 -18.58 3.10
C LEU A 350 -12.95 -19.30 3.09
N ARG A 351 -13.79 -19.02 2.09
CA ARG A 351 -15.10 -19.66 1.97
C ARG A 351 -15.01 -21.13 1.53
N SER A 352 -14.10 -21.46 0.62
CA SER A 352 -14.03 -22.80 0.02
C SER A 352 -13.13 -23.76 0.80
N LEU A 353 -12.04 -23.27 1.40
CA LEU A 353 -11.03 -24.10 2.07
C LEU A 353 -11.05 -23.97 3.60
N GLY A 354 -11.72 -22.92 4.11
CA GLY A 354 -11.66 -22.53 5.52
C GLY A 354 -10.40 -21.71 5.87
N GLN A 355 -10.40 -21.15 7.08
CA GLN A 355 -9.41 -20.17 7.53
C GLN A 355 -7.98 -20.70 7.47
N PHE A 356 -7.73 -21.82 8.11
CA PHE A 356 -6.36 -22.36 8.23
C PHE A 356 -5.76 -22.70 6.86
N ALA A 357 -6.51 -23.43 6.03
CA ALA A 357 -6.01 -23.84 4.71
C ALA A 357 -5.76 -22.66 3.76
N ALA A 358 -6.63 -21.62 3.81
CA ALA A 358 -6.44 -20.41 3.03
C ALA A 358 -5.18 -19.65 3.45
N LEU A 359 -4.94 -19.47 4.75
CA LEU A 359 -3.74 -18.81 5.27
C LEU A 359 -2.48 -19.65 5.08
N ALA A 360 -2.57 -20.99 5.18
CA ALA A 360 -1.48 -21.91 4.86
C ALA A 360 -1.08 -21.85 3.38
N ALA A 361 -2.03 -21.68 2.47
CA ALA A 361 -1.74 -21.46 1.05
C ALA A 361 -0.97 -20.14 0.81
N CYS A 362 -1.38 -19.06 1.48
CA CYS A 362 -0.63 -17.79 1.45
C CYS A 362 0.77 -17.95 2.05
N ALA A 363 0.89 -18.68 3.16
CA ALA A 363 2.17 -18.98 3.80
C ALA A 363 3.11 -19.76 2.86
N ALA A 364 2.60 -20.80 2.20
CA ALA A 364 3.36 -21.57 1.20
C ALA A 364 3.79 -20.71 0.03
N ALA A 365 2.91 -19.83 -0.46
CA ALA A 365 3.21 -18.92 -1.57
C ALA A 365 4.33 -17.94 -1.21
N ILE A 366 4.28 -17.29 -0.03
CA ILE A 366 5.31 -16.31 0.36
C ILE A 366 6.64 -16.98 0.73
N PHE A 367 6.61 -18.17 1.32
CA PHE A 367 7.81 -18.96 1.58
C PHE A 367 8.49 -19.39 0.27
N GLY A 368 7.72 -19.98 -0.65
CA GLY A 368 8.21 -20.37 -1.98
C GLY A 368 8.75 -19.19 -2.77
N LEU A 369 8.10 -18.02 -2.66
CA LEU A 369 8.56 -16.77 -3.27
C LEU A 369 9.95 -16.36 -2.73
N GLY A 370 10.14 -16.40 -1.41
CA GLY A 370 11.42 -16.09 -0.78
C GLY A 370 12.55 -16.97 -1.30
N ILE A 371 12.30 -18.28 -1.42
CA ILE A 371 13.28 -19.25 -1.97
C ILE A 371 13.51 -18.99 -3.47
N ALA A 372 12.46 -18.91 -4.27
CA ALA A 372 12.58 -18.73 -5.71
C ALA A 372 13.34 -17.47 -6.08
N THR A 373 12.98 -16.34 -5.44
CA THR A 373 13.64 -15.05 -5.70
C THR A 373 15.08 -15.01 -5.18
N SER A 374 15.39 -15.71 -4.10
CA SER A 374 16.78 -15.84 -3.62
C SER A 374 17.69 -16.50 -4.65
N VAL A 375 17.18 -17.44 -5.44
CA VAL A 375 17.91 -18.11 -6.49
C VAL A 375 17.94 -17.28 -7.78
N LEU A 376 16.75 -16.80 -8.22
CA LEU A 376 16.62 -16.12 -9.51
C LEU A 376 17.29 -14.74 -9.58
N LEU A 377 17.29 -13.98 -8.45
CA LEU A 377 17.86 -12.65 -8.42
C LEU A 377 19.36 -12.61 -8.09
N THR A 378 19.93 -13.72 -7.61
CA THR A 378 21.37 -13.81 -7.30
C THR A 378 22.20 -14.41 -8.42
N ARG A 379 21.55 -14.99 -9.45
CA ARG A 379 22.28 -15.48 -10.65
C ARG A 379 22.91 -14.31 -11.41
N PRO A 380 24.13 -14.49 -11.94
CA PRO A 380 24.73 -13.50 -12.83
C PRO A 380 23.85 -13.24 -14.05
N ALA A 381 23.83 -11.98 -14.53
CA ALA A 381 22.96 -11.55 -15.65
C ALA A 381 23.30 -12.24 -17.01
N GLU A 382 24.36 -13.02 -17.09
CA GLU A 382 24.80 -13.72 -18.31
C GLU A 382 24.13 -15.08 -18.51
N GLU A 383 23.38 -15.61 -17.50
CA GLU A 383 22.71 -16.94 -17.59
C GLU A 383 21.16 -16.84 -17.50
N ALA A 384 20.59 -15.67 -17.51
CA ALA A 384 19.16 -15.41 -17.43
C ALA A 384 18.68 -14.71 -18.71
#